data_437dfd18013b7c588a61bad516c112f0
#
_entry.id   437dfd18013b7c588a61bad516c112f0
#
_cell.length_a   1.000
_cell.length_b   1.000
_cell.length_c   1.000
_cell.angle_alpha   90.00
_cell.angle_beta   90.00
_cell.angle_gamma   90.00
#
_symmetry.space_group_name_H-M   'P 1'
#
loop_
_entity.id
_entity.type
_entity.pdbx_description
1 polymer ?
#
loop_
_entity_poly.entity_id
_entity_poly.type
_entity_poly.pdbx_seq_one_letter_code
_entity_poly.pdbx_strand_id
1 'polypeptide(L)'
;ITELAAHAGVRVAAEFHGHTLNDTNAAADRLLHEVEHPNFYSYWQPLTDMSDADCLDGLAALRPRLAHVHVFQWRTYRDRQPLAEGRERWARFFQSAAAAPGDRYAMLEFVRDDAPENFVRDAATLKALLAALD
;
A
#
# COMPACT_ATOMS: atom_id res chain seq x y z
N ILE A 1 -5.75 19.37 -10.92
CA ILE A 1 -6.11 18.93 -9.55
C ILE A 1 -4.90 19.04 -8.64
N THR A 2 -3.77 18.44 -8.98
CA THR A 2 -2.56 18.35 -8.13
C THR A 2 -2.00 19.74 -7.77
N GLU A 3 -1.98 20.67 -8.70
CA GLU A 3 -1.56 22.06 -8.49
C GLU A 3 -2.48 22.78 -7.50
N LEU A 4 -3.80 22.65 -7.68
CA LEU A 4 -4.79 23.24 -6.77
C LEU A 4 -4.66 22.68 -5.35
N ALA A 5 -4.46 21.35 -5.23
CA ALA A 5 -4.24 20.70 -3.95
C ALA A 5 -2.94 21.18 -3.28
N ALA A 6 -1.88 21.39 -4.06
CA ALA A 6 -0.61 21.90 -3.56
C ALA A 6 -0.77 23.32 -2.97
N HIS A 7 -1.52 24.19 -3.63
CA HIS A 7 -1.84 25.52 -3.08
C HIS A 7 -2.63 25.47 -1.77
N ALA A 8 -3.44 24.40 -1.59
CA ALA A 8 -4.18 24.18 -0.35
C ALA A 8 -3.39 23.40 0.71
N GLY A 9 -2.13 23.04 0.47
CA GLY A 9 -1.31 22.23 1.37
C GLY A 9 -1.76 20.77 1.46
N VAL A 10 -2.50 20.25 0.47
CA VAL A 10 -3.04 18.89 0.43
C VAL A 10 -2.29 18.06 -0.61
N ARG A 11 -1.78 16.89 -0.22
CA ARG A 11 -1.17 15.94 -1.16
C ARG A 11 -2.25 15.18 -1.95
N VAL A 12 -1.93 14.86 -3.20
CA VAL A 12 -2.77 14.02 -4.07
C VAL A 12 -2.04 12.70 -4.27
N ALA A 13 -2.74 11.58 -4.12
CA ALA A 13 -2.19 10.29 -4.40
C ALA A 13 -3.16 9.45 -5.23
N ALA A 14 -2.63 8.74 -6.24
CA ALA A 14 -3.37 7.74 -6.99
C ALA A 14 -3.28 6.40 -6.27
N GLU A 15 -4.39 5.69 -6.18
CA GLU A 15 -4.42 4.34 -5.65
C GLU A 15 -3.93 3.34 -6.70
N PHE A 16 -3.00 2.46 -6.31
CA PHE A 16 -2.63 1.27 -7.08
C PHE A 16 -3.71 0.20 -6.84
N HIS A 17 -4.58 -0.02 -7.83
CA HIS A 17 -5.78 -0.83 -7.63
C HIS A 17 -6.10 -1.70 -8.85
N GLY A 18 -6.40 -2.97 -8.63
CA GLY A 18 -6.80 -3.92 -9.67
C GLY A 18 -8.03 -3.46 -10.45
N HIS A 19 -8.08 -3.82 -11.73
CA HIS A 19 -9.17 -3.46 -12.66
C HIS A 19 -9.34 -1.95 -12.90
N THR A 20 -8.27 -1.18 -12.77
CA THR A 20 -8.21 0.26 -13.09
C THR A 20 -7.12 0.53 -14.12
N LEU A 21 -6.94 1.79 -14.52
CA LEU A 21 -5.81 2.20 -15.37
C LEU A 21 -4.47 2.21 -14.62
N ASN A 22 -4.49 1.95 -13.30
CA ASN A 22 -3.34 1.94 -12.40
C ASN A 22 -3.21 0.59 -11.69
N ASP A 23 -3.25 -0.51 -12.45
CA ASP A 23 -3.31 -1.88 -11.95
C ASP A 23 -2.08 -2.74 -12.28
N THR A 24 -1.05 -2.14 -12.86
CA THR A 24 0.24 -2.78 -13.10
C THR A 24 1.39 -1.90 -12.63
N ASN A 25 2.52 -2.50 -12.24
CA ASN A 25 3.71 -1.77 -11.85
C ASN A 25 4.14 -0.75 -12.92
N ALA A 26 4.11 -1.16 -14.21
CA ALA A 26 4.44 -0.29 -15.32
C ALA A 26 3.45 0.87 -15.50
N ALA A 27 2.15 0.65 -15.27
CA ALA A 27 1.15 1.71 -15.36
C ALA A 27 1.30 2.72 -14.23
N ALA A 28 1.56 2.25 -13.00
CA ALA A 28 1.77 3.10 -11.84
C ALA A 28 3.04 3.97 -11.99
N ASP A 29 4.14 3.37 -12.41
CA ASP A 29 5.39 4.08 -12.68
C ASP A 29 5.21 5.14 -13.78
N ARG A 30 4.59 4.76 -14.90
CA ARG A 30 4.27 5.69 -15.99
C ARG A 30 3.39 6.85 -15.53
N LEU A 31 2.35 6.58 -14.73
CA LEU A 31 1.44 7.61 -14.23
C LEU A 31 2.20 8.64 -13.38
N LEU A 32 3.11 8.21 -12.52
CA LEU A 32 3.93 9.09 -11.70
C LEU A 32 4.88 9.94 -12.55
N HIS A 33 5.42 9.39 -13.65
CA HIS A 33 6.28 10.11 -14.57
C HIS A 33 5.50 11.12 -15.44
N GLU A 34 4.34 10.73 -15.98
CA GLU A 34 3.54 11.59 -16.86
C GLU A 34 2.92 12.79 -16.13
N VAL A 35 2.58 12.64 -14.85
CA VAL A 35 2.01 13.76 -14.06
C VAL A 35 3.08 14.79 -13.68
N GLU A 36 4.35 14.43 -13.57
CA GLU A 36 5.53 15.30 -13.32
C GLU A 36 5.33 16.37 -12.23
N HIS A 37 4.46 16.14 -11.26
CA HIS A 37 4.16 17.11 -10.23
C HIS A 37 4.67 16.66 -8.85
N PRO A 38 5.46 17.47 -8.10
CA PRO A 38 6.05 17.06 -6.83
C PRO A 38 5.03 16.70 -5.74
N ASN A 39 3.79 17.20 -5.86
CA ASN A 39 2.69 16.92 -4.94
C ASN A 39 1.81 15.73 -5.37
N PHE A 40 2.25 14.93 -6.36
CA PHE A 40 1.55 13.73 -6.81
C PHE A 40 2.27 12.47 -6.32
N TYR A 41 1.54 11.58 -5.66
CA TYR A 41 2.02 10.37 -4.99
C TYR A 41 1.22 9.14 -5.39
N SER A 42 1.60 7.98 -4.89
CA SER A 42 0.85 6.74 -5.01
C SER A 42 0.52 6.16 -3.64
N TYR A 43 -0.68 5.60 -3.48
CA TYR A 43 -0.96 4.56 -2.51
C TYR A 43 -0.52 3.23 -3.09
N TRP A 44 -0.09 2.32 -2.24
CA TRP A 44 0.28 0.98 -2.65
C TRP A 44 -0.47 -0.07 -1.84
N GLN A 45 -0.80 -1.17 -2.52
CA GLN A 45 -1.38 -2.39 -1.96
C GLN A 45 -0.95 -3.59 -2.80
N PRO A 46 -0.87 -4.81 -2.22
CA PRO A 46 -0.64 -6.01 -3.02
C PRO A 46 -1.89 -6.37 -3.82
N LEU A 47 -1.75 -6.72 -5.09
CA LEU A 47 -2.83 -7.32 -5.86
C LEU A 47 -2.86 -8.84 -5.66
N THR A 48 -4.03 -9.44 -5.69
CA THR A 48 -4.22 -10.88 -5.37
C THR A 48 -3.61 -11.82 -6.41
N ASP A 49 -3.42 -11.35 -7.63
CA ASP A 49 -2.87 -12.09 -8.77
C ASP A 49 -1.39 -11.79 -9.03
N MET A 50 -0.77 -10.93 -8.22
CA MET A 50 0.66 -10.64 -8.29
C MET A 50 1.47 -11.53 -7.35
N SER A 51 2.64 -11.97 -7.83
CA SER A 51 3.61 -12.63 -6.94
C SER A 51 4.19 -11.66 -5.90
N ASP A 52 4.68 -12.19 -4.78
CA ASP A 52 5.37 -11.36 -3.78
C ASP A 52 6.59 -10.63 -4.34
N ALA A 53 7.28 -11.23 -5.32
CA ALA A 53 8.41 -10.60 -5.99
C ALA A 53 7.96 -9.38 -6.82
N ASP A 54 6.92 -9.54 -7.64
CA ASP A 54 6.36 -8.43 -8.42
C ASP A 54 5.80 -7.32 -7.51
N CYS A 55 5.17 -7.71 -6.38
CA CYS A 55 4.72 -6.76 -5.36
C CYS A 55 5.88 -5.94 -4.79
N LEU A 56 7.01 -6.59 -4.45
CA LEU A 56 8.20 -5.92 -3.92
C LEU A 56 8.86 -5.02 -4.96
N ASP A 57 8.94 -5.46 -6.21
CA ASP A 57 9.49 -4.67 -7.30
C ASP A 57 8.65 -3.41 -7.56
N GLY A 58 7.32 -3.56 -7.61
CA GLY A 58 6.40 -2.42 -7.74
C GLY A 58 6.49 -1.44 -6.58
N LEU A 59 6.51 -1.96 -5.35
CA LEU A 59 6.67 -1.14 -4.16
C LEU A 59 8.01 -0.39 -4.16
N ALA A 60 9.09 -1.06 -4.61
CA ALA A 60 10.40 -0.44 -4.72
C ALA A 60 10.44 0.70 -5.76
N ALA A 61 9.78 0.51 -6.91
CA ALA A 61 9.65 1.54 -7.95
C ALA A 61 8.87 2.76 -7.45
N LEU A 62 7.79 2.54 -6.68
CA LEU A 62 6.95 3.61 -6.16
C LEU A 62 7.52 4.35 -4.93
N ARG A 63 8.57 3.81 -4.28
CA ARG A 63 9.14 4.39 -3.03
C ARG A 63 9.37 5.90 -3.05
N PRO A 64 9.91 6.52 -4.11
CA PRO A 64 10.16 7.97 -4.12
C PRO A 64 8.88 8.81 -4.00
N ARG A 65 7.74 8.24 -4.35
CA ARG A 65 6.43 8.88 -4.37
C ARG A 65 5.38 8.10 -3.56
N LEU A 66 5.81 7.20 -2.68
CA LEU A 66 4.90 6.41 -1.84
C LEU A 66 4.30 7.28 -0.74
N ALA A 67 2.97 7.45 -0.76
CA ALA A 67 2.23 8.16 0.27
C ALA A 67 1.89 7.23 1.45
N HIS A 68 1.14 6.17 1.18
CA HIS A 68 0.61 5.27 2.19
C HIS A 68 0.52 3.84 1.65
N VAL A 69 0.30 2.89 2.56
CA VAL A 69 0.12 1.46 2.25
C VAL A 69 -1.24 1.02 2.77
N HIS A 70 -2.08 0.46 1.90
CA HIS A 70 -3.29 -0.26 2.28
C HIS A 70 -2.94 -1.69 2.68
N VAL A 71 -3.46 -2.14 3.80
CA VAL A 71 -3.07 -3.39 4.45
C VAL A 71 -4.27 -4.31 4.59
N PHE A 72 -4.16 -5.48 4.01
CA PHE A 72 -5.11 -6.57 4.13
C PHE A 72 -4.45 -7.89 3.79
N GLN A 73 -5.03 -9.00 4.20
CA GLN A 73 -4.53 -10.32 3.82
C GLN A 73 -5.61 -11.07 3.07
N TRP A 74 -5.39 -11.28 1.77
CA TRP A 74 -6.27 -12.04 0.91
C TRP A 74 -5.52 -13.22 0.29
N ARG A 75 -6.19 -14.35 0.20
CA ARG A 75 -5.73 -15.49 -0.58
C ARG A 75 -6.26 -15.40 -2.02
N THR A 76 -7.50 -14.98 -2.16
CA THR A 76 -8.15 -14.60 -3.42
C THR A 76 -9.02 -13.38 -3.17
N TYR A 77 -9.52 -12.74 -4.22
CA TYR A 77 -10.44 -11.59 -4.13
C TYR A 77 -11.66 -11.78 -3.20
N ARG A 78 -12.07 -13.05 -2.99
CA ARG A 78 -13.22 -13.39 -2.13
C ARG A 78 -12.85 -14.12 -0.85
N ASP A 79 -11.57 -14.42 -0.66
CA ASP A 79 -11.07 -15.18 0.47
C ASP A 79 -10.14 -14.32 1.33
N ARG A 80 -10.74 -13.53 2.21
CA ARG A 80 -10.05 -12.68 3.16
C ARG A 80 -9.55 -13.50 4.34
N GLN A 81 -8.29 -13.34 4.69
CA GLN A 81 -7.62 -14.04 5.79
C GLN A 81 -7.25 -13.07 6.91
N PRO A 82 -7.05 -13.56 8.16
CA PRO A 82 -6.43 -12.76 9.20
C PRO A 82 -5.05 -12.25 8.76
N LEU A 83 -4.72 -11.00 9.09
CA LEU A 83 -3.42 -10.41 8.74
C LEU A 83 -2.23 -11.23 9.26
N ALA A 84 -2.43 -11.92 10.38
CA ALA A 84 -1.41 -12.79 10.98
C ALA A 84 -0.94 -13.94 10.05
N GLU A 85 -1.79 -14.41 9.12
CA GLU A 85 -1.42 -15.45 8.15
C GLU A 85 -0.46 -14.91 7.06
N GLY A 86 -0.43 -13.60 6.83
CA GLY A 86 0.50 -12.94 5.91
C GLY A 86 1.70 -12.30 6.60
N ARG A 87 2.00 -12.60 7.87
CA ARG A 87 3.00 -11.90 8.69
C ARG A 87 4.37 -11.77 8.02
N GLU A 88 4.92 -12.86 7.47
CA GLU A 88 6.24 -12.85 6.83
C GLU A 88 6.24 -12.02 5.53
N ARG A 89 5.17 -12.12 4.76
CA ARG A 89 4.95 -11.34 3.54
C ARG A 89 4.90 -9.86 3.85
N TRP A 90 4.08 -9.48 4.82
CA TRP A 90 3.90 -8.09 5.23
C TRP A 90 5.15 -7.49 5.89
N ALA A 91 5.93 -8.28 6.64
CA ALA A 91 7.21 -7.82 7.16
C ALA A 91 8.16 -7.38 6.03
N ARG A 92 8.24 -8.15 4.92
CA ARG A 92 9.06 -7.78 3.75
C ARG A 92 8.53 -6.52 3.05
N PHE A 93 7.21 -6.39 2.91
CA PHE A 93 6.61 -5.20 2.31
C PHE A 93 6.87 -3.95 3.15
N PHE A 94 6.73 -4.03 4.46
CA PHE A 94 7.01 -2.90 5.35
C PHE A 94 8.48 -2.54 5.38
N GLN A 95 9.40 -3.49 5.36
CA GLN A 95 10.83 -3.21 5.21
C GLN A 95 11.12 -2.44 3.91
N SER A 96 10.51 -2.85 2.80
CA SER A 96 10.64 -2.13 1.52
C SER A 96 10.03 -0.73 1.58
N ALA A 97 8.85 -0.57 2.19
CA ALA A 97 8.19 0.72 2.33
C ALA A 97 8.96 1.65 3.27
N ALA A 98 9.53 1.15 4.38
CA ALA A 98 10.30 1.93 5.33
C ALA A 98 11.58 2.53 4.73
N ALA A 99 12.11 1.94 3.66
CA ALA A 99 13.26 2.50 2.93
C ALA A 99 12.92 3.78 2.14
N ALA A 100 11.64 4.15 2.00
CA ALA A 100 11.24 5.40 1.38
C ALA A 100 11.39 6.57 2.36
N PRO A 101 11.72 7.80 1.90
CA PRO A 101 11.85 8.95 2.78
C PRO A 101 10.49 9.47 3.29
N GLY A 102 10.48 10.07 4.47
CA GLY A 102 9.32 10.74 5.06
C GLY A 102 8.31 9.81 5.75
N ASP A 103 7.33 10.42 6.41
CA ASP A 103 6.30 9.72 7.16
C ASP A 103 5.18 9.21 6.26
N ARG A 104 4.66 8.03 6.60
CA ARG A 104 3.52 7.41 5.94
C ARG A 104 2.70 6.58 6.90
N TYR A 105 1.50 6.24 6.47
CA TYR A 105 0.60 5.39 7.24
C TYR A 105 0.45 4.01 6.57
N ALA A 106 0.37 2.98 7.40
CA ALA A 106 -0.13 1.67 7.04
C ALA A 106 -1.58 1.58 7.54
N MET A 107 -2.53 1.44 6.63
CA MET A 107 -3.95 1.53 6.92
C MET A 107 -4.63 0.19 6.64
N LEU A 108 -5.26 -0.40 7.67
CA LEU A 108 -6.12 -1.55 7.46
C LEU A 108 -7.31 -1.15 6.60
N GLU A 109 -7.47 -1.81 5.45
CA GLU A 109 -8.55 -1.54 4.51
C GLU A 109 -9.66 -2.58 4.63
N PHE A 110 -9.29 -3.84 4.72
CA PHE A 110 -10.22 -4.96 4.84
C PHE A 110 -9.78 -5.90 5.95
N VAL A 111 -10.76 -6.50 6.61
CA VAL A 111 -10.55 -7.58 7.55
C VAL A 111 -11.45 -8.76 7.20
N ARG A 112 -11.13 -9.94 7.70
CA ARG A 112 -11.95 -11.13 7.50
C ARG A 112 -13.37 -10.91 8.03
N ASP A 113 -14.36 -11.30 7.24
CA ASP A 113 -15.79 -11.26 7.54
C ASP A 113 -16.35 -9.84 7.90
N ASP A 114 -15.57 -8.78 7.65
CA ASP A 114 -15.87 -7.41 8.06
C ASP A 114 -16.24 -7.27 9.57
N ALA A 115 -15.74 -8.22 10.39
CA ALA A 115 -16.09 -8.32 11.79
C ALA A 115 -15.21 -7.42 12.66
N PRO A 116 -15.80 -6.64 13.61
CA PRO A 116 -15.06 -5.73 14.48
C PRO A 116 -13.96 -6.41 15.29
N GLU A 117 -14.18 -7.64 15.76
CA GLU A 117 -13.19 -8.44 16.49
C GLU A 117 -11.99 -8.82 15.63
N ASN A 118 -12.19 -9.07 14.32
CA ASN A 118 -11.11 -9.32 13.38
C ASN A 118 -10.31 -8.04 13.11
N PHE A 119 -10.99 -6.88 13.03
CA PHE A 119 -10.29 -5.59 12.95
C PHE A 119 -9.37 -5.37 14.16
N VAL A 120 -9.82 -5.62 15.37
CA VAL A 120 -8.99 -5.44 16.58
C VAL A 120 -7.77 -6.37 16.57
N ARG A 121 -7.93 -7.63 16.13
CA ARG A 121 -6.83 -8.60 16.01
C ARG A 121 -5.83 -8.19 14.94
N ASP A 122 -6.31 -7.78 13.77
CA ASP A 122 -5.46 -7.37 12.65
C ASP A 122 -4.75 -6.05 12.95
N ALA A 123 -5.39 -5.12 13.67
CA ALA A 123 -4.74 -3.90 14.16
C ALA A 123 -3.61 -4.21 15.14
N ALA A 124 -3.77 -5.19 16.03
CA ALA A 124 -2.70 -5.64 16.92
C ALA A 124 -1.55 -6.28 16.14
N THR A 125 -1.86 -7.10 15.13
CA THR A 125 -0.85 -7.71 14.24
C THR A 125 -0.08 -6.64 13.45
N LEU A 126 -0.79 -5.66 12.89
CA LEU A 126 -0.18 -4.55 12.16
C LEU A 126 0.77 -3.75 13.05
N LYS A 127 0.33 -3.38 14.25
CA LYS A 127 1.18 -2.66 15.21
C LYS A 127 2.44 -3.44 15.57
N ALA A 128 2.32 -4.76 15.77
CA ALA A 128 3.48 -5.62 16.05
C ALA A 128 4.45 -5.72 14.87
N LEU A 129 3.95 -5.75 13.63
CA LEU A 129 4.77 -5.73 12.41
C LEU A 129 5.53 -4.42 12.25
N LEU A 130 4.87 -3.29 12.50
CA LEU A 130 5.49 -1.97 12.39
C LEU A 130 6.54 -1.74 13.50
N ALA A 131 6.27 -2.18 14.73
CA ALA A 131 7.22 -2.10 15.84
C ALA A 131 8.47 -2.97 15.64
N ALA A 132 8.46 -3.93 14.75
CA ALA A 132 9.61 -4.77 14.41
C ALA A 132 10.50 -4.17 13.30
N LEU A 133 10.21 -2.98 12.81
CA LEU A 133 11.03 -2.25 11.82
C LEU A 133 12.10 -1.37 12.48
N ASP A 134 11.93 -1.05 13.75
CA ASP A 134 12.87 -0.29 14.58
C ASP A 134 14.03 -1.20 15.08
#